data_73ecc68551b4188d748d60dd96a6677b
#
_entry.id   73ecc68551b4188d748d60dd96a6677b
#
_cell.length_a   1.000
_cell.length_b   1.000
_cell.length_c   1.000
_cell.angle_alpha   90.00
_cell.angle_beta   90.00
_cell.angle_gamma   90.00
#
_symmetry.space_group_name_H-M   'P 1'
#
loop_
_entity.id
_entity.type
_entity.pdbx_description
1 polymer ?
#
loop_
_entity_poly.entity_id
_entity_poly.type
_entity_poly.pdbx_seq_one_letter_code
_entity_poly.pdbx_strand_id
1 'polypeptide(L)' 'MANTLTKNQEILITIKRVGINGEGIGYYKRLAIFVEGALPGEEAVVRITEVNDQYSKAALVRIKGTPSPYRA' A
#
# COMPACT_ATOMS: atom_id res chain seq x y z
N MET A 1 -13.21 15.92 0.44
CA MET A 1 -11.89 16.51 0.18
C MET A 1 -11.19 15.73 -0.91
N ALA A 2 -10.53 16.40 -1.79
CA ALA A 2 -9.86 15.71 -2.87
C ALA A 2 -8.72 14.84 -2.35
N ASN A 3 -8.42 13.81 -3.11
CA ASN A 3 -7.28 12.95 -2.85
C ASN A 3 -6.00 13.78 -2.96
N THR A 4 -5.16 13.73 -1.93
CA THR A 4 -3.91 14.50 -1.92
C THR A 4 -2.74 13.73 -2.50
N LEU A 5 -2.94 12.45 -2.86
CA LEU A 5 -1.88 11.64 -3.44
C LEU A 5 -1.66 12.00 -4.90
N THR A 6 -0.42 11.89 -5.34
CA THR A 6 -0.07 12.08 -6.74
C THR A 6 0.68 10.86 -7.24
N LYS A 7 0.62 10.64 -8.55
CA LYS A 7 1.36 9.56 -9.18
C LYS A 7 2.86 9.74 -8.91
N ASN A 8 3.53 8.63 -8.62
CA ASN A 8 4.96 8.58 -8.28
C ASN A 8 5.31 9.10 -6.89
N GLN A 9 4.32 9.49 -6.11
CA GLN A 9 4.55 9.87 -4.72
C GLN A 9 4.86 8.62 -3.90
N GLU A 10 5.83 8.71 -2.99
CA GLU A 10 6.14 7.62 -2.06
C GLU A 10 5.55 7.92 -0.70
N ILE A 11 4.92 6.93 -0.11
CA ILE A 11 4.31 7.06 1.21
C ILE A 11 4.58 5.80 2.02
N LEU A 12 4.52 5.95 3.34
CA LEU A 12 4.62 4.82 4.27
C LEU A 12 3.22 4.45 4.71
N ILE A 13 2.86 3.19 4.54
CA ILE A 13 1.55 2.69 4.99
C ILE A 13 1.72 1.34 5.67
N THR A 14 0.73 0.98 6.50
CA THR A 14 0.65 -0.33 7.12
C THR A 14 -0.34 -1.17 6.35
N ILE A 15 0.08 -2.38 5.96
CA ILE A 15 -0.78 -3.30 5.23
C ILE A 15 -1.70 -4.00 6.23
N LYS A 16 -3.01 -3.90 6.02
CA LYS A 16 -4.00 -4.43 6.95
C LYS A 16 -4.54 -5.78 6.54
N ARG A 17 -4.63 -6.05 5.24
CA ARG A 17 -5.18 -7.32 4.76
C ARG A 17 -4.76 -7.55 3.32
N VAL A 18 -5.15 -8.70 2.79
CA VAL A 18 -4.84 -9.11 1.41
C VAL A 18 -6.13 -9.17 0.62
N GLY A 19 -6.10 -8.64 -0.60
CA GLY A 19 -7.22 -8.73 -1.52
C GLY A 19 -7.27 -10.09 -2.21
N ILE A 20 -8.32 -10.27 -3.03
CA ILE A 20 -8.57 -11.57 -3.67
C ILE A 20 -7.50 -11.93 -4.69
N ASN A 21 -6.77 -10.96 -5.20
CA ASN A 21 -5.69 -11.22 -6.17
C ASN A 21 -4.32 -11.27 -5.50
N GLY A 22 -4.27 -11.31 -4.17
CA GLY A 22 -3.02 -11.36 -3.45
C GLY A 22 -2.36 -10.03 -3.19
N GLU A 23 -2.97 -8.91 -3.61
CA GLU A 23 -2.41 -7.60 -3.32
C GLU A 23 -2.63 -7.22 -1.86
N GLY A 24 -1.63 -6.55 -1.28
CA GLY A 24 -1.77 -6.00 0.07
C GLY A 24 -2.68 -4.78 0.04
N ILE A 25 -3.49 -4.61 1.08
CA ILE A 25 -4.38 -3.47 1.18
C ILE A 25 -4.03 -2.71 2.46
N GLY A 26 -3.63 -1.46 2.26
CA GLY A 26 -3.41 -0.53 3.36
C GLY A 26 -4.32 0.68 3.20
N TYR A 27 -4.25 1.59 4.15
CA TYR A 27 -5.08 2.79 4.11
C TYR A 27 -4.21 4.01 4.36
N TYR A 28 -4.50 5.06 3.61
CA TYR A 28 -3.83 6.34 3.77
C TYR A 28 -4.89 7.43 3.70
N LYS A 29 -5.12 8.10 4.84
CA LYS A 29 -6.11 9.19 4.93
C LYS A 29 -7.46 8.78 4.33
N ARG A 30 -7.95 7.62 4.76
CA ARG A 30 -9.26 7.07 4.35
C ARG A 30 -9.31 6.52 2.93
N LEU A 31 -8.17 6.51 2.24
CA LEU A 31 -8.10 5.89 0.92
C LEU A 31 -7.55 4.49 1.04
N ALA A 32 -8.14 3.56 0.33
CA ALA A 32 -7.59 2.21 0.22
C ALA A 32 -6.43 2.24 -0.77
N ILE A 33 -5.31 1.66 -0.39
CA ILE A 33 -4.12 1.59 -1.24
C ILE A 33 -3.85 0.12 -1.51
N PHE A 34 -3.87 -0.27 -2.77
CA PHE A 34 -3.60 -1.64 -3.19
C PHE A 34 -2.14 -1.74 -3.61
N VAL A 35 -1.41 -2.64 -2.96
CA VAL A 35 0.04 -2.74 -3.13
C VAL A 35 0.40 -4.16 -3.50
N GLU A 36 0.91 -4.37 -4.70
CA GLU A 36 1.40 -5.68 -5.10
C GLU A 36 2.66 -6.02 -4.33
N GLY A 37 2.73 -7.25 -3.84
CA GLY A 37 3.92 -7.75 -3.17
C GLY A 37 3.99 -7.48 -1.67
N ALA A 38 3.04 -6.72 -1.13
CA ALA A 38 3.01 -6.44 0.31
C ALA A 38 2.15 -7.47 1.03
N LEU A 39 2.51 -7.79 2.26
CA LEU A 39 1.80 -8.78 3.08
C LEU A 39 1.19 -8.13 4.31
N PRO A 40 0.12 -8.72 4.87
CA PRO A 40 -0.54 -8.15 6.04
C PRO A 40 0.42 -8.01 7.23
N GLY A 41 0.28 -6.93 7.94
CA GLY A 41 1.09 -6.66 9.12
C GLY A 41 2.40 -5.95 8.83
N GLU A 42 2.74 -5.76 7.56
CA GLU A 42 3.97 -5.07 7.19
C GLU A 42 3.74 -3.57 7.10
N GLU A 43 4.75 -2.80 7.51
CA GLU A 43 4.83 -1.39 7.16
C GLU A 43 5.69 -1.29 5.91
N ALA A 44 5.19 -0.57 4.92
CA ALA A 44 5.85 -0.55 3.62
C ALA A 44 5.92 0.87 3.08
N VAL A 45 7.04 1.19 2.46
CA VAL A 45 7.16 2.38 1.63
C VAL A 45 6.71 1.98 0.24
N VAL A 46 5.72 2.66 -0.27
CA VAL A 46 5.13 2.34 -1.57
C VAL A 46 5.12 3.58 -2.45
N ARG A 47 5.20 3.35 -3.75
CA ARG A 47 5.13 4.42 -4.75
C ARG A 47 3.77 4.35 -5.42
N ILE A 48 3.05 5.45 -5.43
CA ILE A 48 1.74 5.53 -6.04
C ILE A 48 1.87 5.40 -7.56
N THR A 49 1.20 4.41 -8.14
CA THR A 49 1.22 4.19 -9.57
C THR A 49 -0.07 4.62 -10.26
N GLU A 50 -1.16 4.68 -9.51
CA GLU A 50 -2.44 5.07 -10.06
C GLU A 50 -3.27 5.73 -8.96
N VAL A 51 -3.91 6.84 -9.28
CA VAL A 51 -4.74 7.58 -8.34
C VAL A 51 -6.17 7.59 -8.87
N ASN A 52 -7.11 7.13 -8.03
CA ASN A 52 -8.54 7.12 -8.34
C ASN A 52 -9.29 7.79 -7.20
N ASP A 53 -10.59 8.04 -7.42
CA ASP A 53 -11.39 8.80 -6.45
C ASP A 53 -11.54 8.08 -5.11
N GLN A 54 -11.67 6.76 -5.13
CA GLN A 54 -11.97 6.01 -3.92
C GLN A 54 -10.83 5.09 -3.47
N TYR A 55 -9.80 4.93 -4.31
CA TYR A 55 -8.67 4.08 -3.99
C TYR A 55 -7.47 4.50 -4.82
N SER A 56 -6.32 3.98 -4.46
CA SER A 56 -5.11 4.17 -5.27
C SER A 56 -4.38 2.85 -5.37
N LYS A 57 -3.56 2.72 -6.40
CA LYS A 57 -2.68 1.58 -6.56
C LYS A 57 -1.25 2.03 -6.36
N ALA A 58 -0.44 1.15 -5.81
CA ALA A 58 0.96 1.47 -5.54
C ALA A 58 1.81 0.25 -5.72
N ALA A 59 3.08 0.47 -5.97
CA ALA A 59 4.08 -0.58 -6.05
C ALA A 59 4.92 -0.57 -4.78
N LEU A 60 5.30 -1.74 -4.31
CA LEU A 60 6.15 -1.87 -3.15
C LEU A 60 7.55 -1.38 -3.48
N VAL A 61 8.04 -0.44 -2.68
CA VAL A 61 9.41 0.04 -2.80
C VAL A 61 10.31 -0.72 -1.83
N ARG A 62 9.90 -0.78 -0.56
CA ARG A 62 10.66 -1.53 0.45
C ARG A 62 9.77 -1.77 1.66
N ILE A 63 10.15 -2.74 2.46
CA ILE A 63 9.51 -3.03 3.73
C ILE A 63 10.27 -2.26 4.81
N LYS A 64 9.55 -1.55 5.65
CA LYS A 64 10.14 -0.86 6.79
C LYS A 64 9.95 -1.72 8.04
N GLY A 65 11.00 -1.83 8.84
CA GLY A 65 10.92 -2.59 10.09
C GLY A 65 10.95 -4.10 9.86
N THR A 66 10.28 -4.83 10.72
CA THR A 66 10.29 -6.30 10.68
C THR A 66 9.35 -6.80 9.60
N PRO A 67 9.83 -7.63 8.66
CA PRO A 67 8.95 -8.21 7.65
C PRO A 67 7.89 -9.10 8.28
N SER A 68 6.78 -9.28 7.54
CA SER A 68 5.71 -10.17 7.95
C SER A 68 6.24 -11.60 8.16
N PRO A 69 5.71 -12.36 9.14
CA PRO A 69 6.10 -13.75 9.31
C PRO A 69 5.78 -14.63 8.10
N TYR A 70 4.91 -14.15 7.21
CA TYR A 70 4.61 -14.89 5.99
C TYR A 70 5.67 -14.71 4.90
N ARG A 71 6.62 -13.83 5.12
CA ARG A 71 7.69 -13.56 4.17
C ARG A 71 8.94 -14.32 4.63
N ALA A 72 9.16 -15.41 4.05
CA ALA A 72 10.29 -16.27 4.43
C ALA A 72 11.56 -15.89 3.67
#